data_13a0abdc95e577b8e5bbb74db65f7697
#
_entry.id   13a0abdc95e577b8e5bbb74db65f7697
#
_cell.length_a   1.000
_cell.length_b   1.000
_cell.length_c   1.000
_cell.angle_alpha   90.00
_cell.angle_beta   90.00
_cell.angle_gamma   90.00
#
_symmetry.space_group_name_H-M   'P 1'
#
loop_
_entity.id
_entity.type
_entity.pdbx_description
1 polymer ?
#
loop_
_entity_poly.entity_id
_entity_poly.type
_entity_poly.pdbx_seq_one_letter_code
_entity_poly.pdbx_strand_id
1 'polypeptide(L)'
;MVDSLCDEPGEAGEDIAVACFYFDSTAQKEQSAASVLGALLKQVVGGLKRIPKEITDAFQRHQKFIGGRKLQPPEIVKIVGSFSSMQPTFFCLDAIDECAAPDRADILLSLKEITKTSPTTRVFLTGRPHVGGEVEKHLAEGVAFLSINPLKGDMIRYIHRKLAEDTTPDEMDERLEAEIVRKIPENAAEM
;
A
#
# COMPACT_ATOMS: atom_id res chain seq x y z
N MET A 1 7.84 -6.42 6.45
CA MET A 1 7.02 -7.15 5.44
C MET A 1 7.50 -6.87 4.03
N VAL A 2 7.55 -5.62 3.56
CA VAL A 2 8.04 -5.29 2.20
C VAL A 2 9.50 -5.74 2.04
N ASP A 3 10.36 -5.41 2.99
CA ASP A 3 11.77 -5.83 2.99
C ASP A 3 11.90 -7.35 2.94
N SER A 4 11.10 -8.09 3.71
CA SER A 4 11.09 -9.56 3.67
C SER A 4 10.70 -10.11 2.30
N LEU A 5 9.76 -9.48 1.59
CA LEU A 5 9.38 -9.87 0.23
C LEU A 5 10.46 -9.55 -0.81
N CYS A 6 11.25 -8.50 -0.55
CA CYS A 6 12.35 -8.12 -1.43
C CYS A 6 13.62 -8.97 -1.19
N ASP A 7 13.80 -9.46 0.05
CA ASP A 7 15.00 -10.20 0.46
C ASP A 7 14.87 -11.72 0.27
N GLU A 8 13.65 -12.26 0.20
CA GLU A 8 13.43 -13.68 -0.06
C GLU A 8 13.44 -13.96 -1.57
N PRO A 9 14.43 -14.68 -2.11
CA PRO A 9 14.31 -15.26 -3.43
C PRO A 9 13.12 -16.24 -3.39
N GLY A 10 12.18 -16.10 -4.31
CA GLY A 10 11.05 -17.02 -4.43
C GLY A 10 11.51 -18.47 -4.40
N GLU A 11 10.68 -19.37 -3.83
CA GLU A 11 10.95 -20.81 -3.73
C GLU A 11 11.18 -21.39 -5.12
N ALA A 12 12.31 -21.34 -5.70
CA ALA A 12 12.75 -21.89 -6.98
C ALA A 12 13.55 -20.89 -7.85
N GLY A 13 14.01 -19.74 -7.32
CA GLY A 13 14.76 -18.76 -8.11
C GLY A 13 13.90 -17.99 -9.11
N GLU A 14 12.58 -17.93 -8.89
CA GLU A 14 11.67 -17.10 -9.66
C GLU A 14 11.86 -15.62 -9.31
N ASP A 15 12.04 -14.79 -10.33
CA ASP A 15 12.07 -13.33 -10.15
C ASP A 15 10.69 -12.86 -9.68
N ILE A 16 10.58 -12.31 -8.48
CA ILE A 16 9.35 -11.75 -7.90
C ILE A 16 9.35 -10.24 -8.15
N ALA A 17 8.22 -9.69 -8.59
CA ALA A 17 8.03 -8.24 -8.66
C ALA A 17 7.31 -7.72 -7.41
N VAL A 18 7.88 -6.72 -6.75
CA VAL A 18 7.26 -6.03 -5.62
C VAL A 18 7.13 -4.55 -5.94
N ALA A 19 5.96 -3.99 -5.73
CA ALA A 19 5.72 -2.56 -5.87
C ALA A 19 4.91 -2.04 -4.69
N CYS A 20 5.31 -0.89 -4.15
CA CYS A 20 4.75 -0.32 -2.94
C CYS A 20 4.27 1.11 -3.18
N PHE A 21 3.20 1.48 -2.48
CA PHE A 21 2.74 2.85 -2.42
C PHE A 21 2.28 3.18 -1.00
N TYR A 22 2.75 4.30 -0.47
CA TYR A 22 2.40 4.82 0.86
C TYR A 22 1.54 6.06 0.65
N PHE A 23 0.29 6.01 1.11
CA PHE A 23 -0.59 7.17 1.04
C PHE A 23 -0.26 8.18 2.13
N ASP A 24 -0.48 9.45 1.81
CA ASP A 24 -0.28 10.58 2.71
C ASP A 24 -1.45 11.57 2.55
N SER A 25 -2.18 11.79 3.63
CA SER A 25 -3.34 12.69 3.65
C SER A 25 -3.01 14.14 3.27
N THR A 26 -1.76 14.57 3.44
CA THR A 26 -1.32 15.92 3.06
C THR A 26 -1.09 16.07 1.56
N ALA A 27 -0.85 14.97 0.86
CA ALA A 27 -0.54 14.94 -0.58
C ALA A 27 -1.69 14.39 -1.45
N GLN A 28 -2.93 14.34 -0.96
CA GLN A 28 -4.09 13.72 -1.64
C GLN A 28 -4.28 14.18 -3.10
N LYS A 29 -4.05 15.46 -3.39
CA LYS A 29 -4.23 16.02 -4.75
C LYS A 29 -3.26 15.43 -5.78
N GLU A 30 -2.14 14.89 -5.34
CA GLU A 30 -1.10 14.31 -6.19
C GLU A 30 -1.26 12.80 -6.33
N GLN A 31 -2.09 12.19 -5.48
CA GLN A 31 -2.31 10.75 -5.36
C GLN A 31 -3.55 10.28 -6.13
N SER A 32 -3.73 10.81 -7.34
CA SER A 32 -4.80 10.33 -8.22
C SER A 32 -4.59 8.84 -8.59
N ALA A 33 -5.66 8.14 -8.94
CA ALA A 33 -5.59 6.75 -9.36
C ALA A 33 -4.55 6.53 -10.48
N ALA A 34 -4.46 7.42 -11.45
CA ALA A 34 -3.46 7.36 -12.52
C ALA A 34 -2.02 7.53 -11.98
N SER A 35 -1.82 8.41 -10.99
CA SER A 35 -0.49 8.63 -10.37
C SER A 35 -0.05 7.41 -9.58
N VAL A 36 -0.93 6.85 -8.75
CA VAL A 36 -0.66 5.67 -7.92
C VAL A 36 -0.36 4.44 -8.78
N LEU A 37 -1.25 4.12 -9.72
CA LEU A 37 -1.06 2.99 -10.62
C LEU A 37 0.19 3.16 -11.51
N GLY A 38 0.47 4.39 -11.94
CA GLY A 38 1.69 4.72 -12.68
C GLY A 38 2.96 4.51 -11.86
N ALA A 39 2.94 4.83 -10.56
CA ALA A 39 4.06 4.60 -9.64
C ALA A 39 4.30 3.09 -9.43
N LEU A 40 3.23 2.30 -9.25
CA LEU A 40 3.32 0.85 -9.15
C LEU A 40 3.89 0.23 -10.45
N LEU A 41 3.36 0.64 -11.60
CA LEU A 41 3.86 0.19 -12.90
C LEU A 41 5.36 0.50 -13.07
N LYS A 42 5.79 1.71 -12.70
CA LYS A 42 7.21 2.13 -12.80
C LYS A 42 8.12 1.21 -11.98
N GLN A 43 7.71 0.82 -10.78
CA GLN A 43 8.49 -0.05 -9.91
C GLN A 43 8.58 -1.47 -10.50
N VAL A 44 7.45 -2.04 -10.94
CA VAL A 44 7.43 -3.37 -11.58
C VAL A 44 8.32 -3.39 -12.82
N VAL A 45 8.21 -2.39 -13.70
CA VAL A 45 9.03 -2.30 -14.91
C VAL A 45 10.51 -2.08 -14.58
N GLY A 46 10.79 -1.27 -13.56
CA GLY A 46 12.17 -0.98 -13.12
C GLY A 46 12.91 -2.19 -12.56
N GLY A 47 12.19 -3.18 -12.01
CA GLY A 47 12.75 -4.44 -11.52
C GLY A 47 13.04 -5.48 -12.62
N LEU A 48 12.61 -5.24 -13.86
CA LEU A 48 12.79 -6.21 -14.94
C LEU A 48 14.20 -6.17 -15.50
N LYS A 49 14.82 -7.34 -15.70
CA LYS A 49 16.10 -7.49 -16.40
C LYS A 49 16.02 -7.07 -17.87
N ARG A 50 14.85 -7.23 -18.49
CA ARG A 50 14.56 -6.78 -19.86
C ARG A 50 13.12 -6.26 -19.93
N ILE A 51 12.94 -5.07 -20.47
CA ILE A 51 11.60 -4.49 -20.69
C ILE A 51 10.98 -5.18 -21.92
N PRO A 52 9.85 -5.85 -21.80
CA PRO A 52 9.15 -6.44 -22.96
C PRO A 52 8.80 -5.39 -24.00
N LYS A 53 8.82 -5.82 -25.26
CA LYS A 53 8.61 -4.92 -26.40
C LYS A 53 7.23 -4.27 -26.37
N GLU A 54 6.21 -4.98 -25.88
CA GLU A 54 4.84 -4.49 -25.75
C GLU A 54 4.76 -3.22 -24.91
N ILE A 55 5.61 -3.10 -23.86
CA ILE A 55 5.66 -1.94 -23.00
C ILE A 55 6.41 -0.80 -23.66
N THR A 56 7.55 -1.14 -24.23
CA THR A 56 8.30 -0.15 -24.98
C THR A 56 7.43 0.47 -26.07
N ASP A 57 6.66 -0.34 -26.80
CA ASP A 57 5.74 0.09 -27.83
C ASP A 57 4.56 0.90 -27.26
N ALA A 58 4.04 0.55 -26.07
CA ALA A 58 3.02 1.34 -25.39
C ALA A 58 3.53 2.70 -24.98
N PHE A 59 4.71 2.78 -24.36
CA PHE A 59 5.35 4.04 -24.00
C PHE A 59 5.67 4.91 -25.23
N GLN A 60 6.20 4.33 -26.30
CA GLN A 60 6.50 5.05 -27.52
C GLN A 60 5.25 5.62 -28.19
N ARG A 61 4.15 4.89 -28.17
CA ARG A 61 2.85 5.40 -28.67
C ARG A 61 2.39 6.61 -27.88
N HIS A 62 2.55 6.62 -26.56
CA HIS A 62 2.21 7.75 -25.71
C HIS A 62 3.13 8.97 -25.88
N GLN A 63 4.43 8.75 -26.09
CA GLN A 63 5.38 9.83 -26.34
C GLN A 63 5.16 10.57 -27.68
N LYS A 64 4.57 9.88 -28.66
CA LYS A 64 4.27 10.51 -29.99
C LYS A 64 3.12 11.51 -29.94
N PHE A 65 2.31 11.52 -28.88
CA PHE A 65 1.30 12.56 -28.71
C PHE A 65 1.95 13.84 -28.17
N ILE A 66 1.86 14.92 -28.94
CA ILE A 66 2.33 16.26 -28.57
C ILE A 66 1.73 16.63 -27.20
N GLY A 67 2.58 16.80 -26.19
CA GLY A 67 2.19 17.16 -24.82
C GLY A 67 2.26 16.06 -23.77
N GLY A 68 2.72 14.84 -24.10
CA GLY A 68 2.98 13.77 -23.12
C GLY A 68 1.73 13.39 -22.31
N ARG A 69 0.71 12.83 -22.97
CA ARG A 69 -0.47 12.34 -22.24
C ARG A 69 -0.06 11.27 -21.22
N LYS A 70 -0.38 11.50 -19.95
CA LYS A 70 -0.19 10.49 -18.90
C LYS A 70 -1.04 9.25 -19.22
N LEU A 71 -0.49 8.06 -18.97
CA LEU A 71 -1.22 6.80 -19.05
C LEU A 71 -2.46 6.88 -18.15
N GLN A 72 -3.60 6.44 -18.68
CA GLN A 72 -4.84 6.37 -17.90
C GLN A 72 -4.95 5.02 -17.19
N PRO A 73 -5.70 4.91 -16.07
CA PRO A 73 -5.83 3.68 -15.31
C PRO A 73 -6.13 2.42 -16.14
N PRO A 74 -7.05 2.40 -17.12
CA PRO A 74 -7.30 1.21 -17.94
C PRO A 74 -6.08 0.76 -18.80
N GLU A 75 -5.27 1.72 -19.24
CA GLU A 75 -4.07 1.42 -20.01
C GLU A 75 -2.98 0.82 -19.12
N ILE A 76 -2.83 1.36 -17.90
CA ILE A 76 -1.91 0.84 -16.89
C ILE A 76 -2.31 -0.57 -16.47
N VAL A 77 -3.61 -0.80 -16.17
CA VAL A 77 -4.15 -2.11 -15.82
C VAL A 77 -3.82 -3.15 -16.88
N LYS A 78 -4.00 -2.83 -18.16
CA LYS A 78 -3.67 -3.72 -19.27
C LYS A 78 -2.18 -4.05 -19.32
N ILE A 79 -1.32 -3.05 -19.14
CA ILE A 79 0.13 -3.25 -19.13
C ILE A 79 0.54 -4.11 -17.93
N VAL A 80 0.07 -3.77 -16.73
CA VAL A 80 0.36 -4.52 -15.51
C VAL A 80 -0.13 -5.95 -15.61
N GLY A 81 -1.34 -6.19 -16.11
CA GLY A 81 -1.91 -7.53 -16.31
C GLY A 81 -1.05 -8.40 -17.23
N SER A 82 -0.47 -7.83 -18.30
CA SER A 82 0.41 -8.59 -19.19
C SER A 82 1.73 -9.00 -18.53
N PHE A 83 2.22 -8.24 -17.55
CA PHE A 83 3.41 -8.59 -16.77
C PHE A 83 3.19 -9.62 -15.71
N SER A 84 2.17 -9.33 -14.91
CA SER A 84 1.84 -10.16 -13.77
C SER A 84 1.45 -11.58 -14.17
N SER A 85 1.16 -11.81 -15.45
CA SER A 85 0.99 -13.16 -16.00
C SER A 85 2.32 -13.89 -16.23
N MET A 86 3.45 -13.18 -16.24
CA MET A 86 4.77 -13.76 -16.51
C MET A 86 5.59 -14.04 -15.25
N GLN A 87 5.31 -13.31 -14.16
CA GLN A 87 5.99 -13.50 -12.88
C GLN A 87 5.08 -13.13 -11.70
N PRO A 88 5.26 -13.78 -10.52
CA PRO A 88 4.54 -13.40 -9.32
C PRO A 88 4.75 -11.91 -8.99
N THR A 89 3.66 -11.21 -8.75
CA THR A 89 3.69 -9.76 -8.50
C THR A 89 2.95 -9.43 -7.21
N PHE A 90 3.59 -8.63 -6.35
CA PHE A 90 3.05 -8.17 -5.08
C PHE A 90 2.87 -6.65 -5.11
N PHE A 91 1.65 -6.20 -4.87
CA PHE A 91 1.34 -4.78 -4.67
C PHE A 91 1.07 -4.54 -3.20
N CYS A 92 1.82 -3.63 -2.58
CA CYS A 92 1.68 -3.26 -1.18
C CYS A 92 1.25 -1.78 -1.13
N LEU A 93 0.00 -1.51 -0.73
CA LEU A 93 -0.53 -0.16 -0.59
C LEU A 93 -0.82 0.10 0.89
N ASP A 94 -0.10 1.04 1.46
CA ASP A 94 -0.18 1.38 2.88
C ASP A 94 -1.05 2.61 3.09
N ALA A 95 -1.87 2.59 4.16
CA ALA A 95 -2.77 3.67 4.57
C ALA A 95 -3.77 4.11 3.47
N ILE A 96 -4.45 3.13 2.82
CA ILE A 96 -5.41 3.41 1.72
C ILE A 96 -6.56 4.33 2.15
N ASP A 97 -6.86 4.42 3.44
CA ASP A 97 -7.84 5.34 4.02
C ASP A 97 -7.45 6.82 3.87
N GLU A 98 -6.18 7.13 3.69
CA GLU A 98 -5.68 8.49 3.44
C GLU A 98 -5.86 8.94 1.98
N CYS A 99 -6.20 8.02 1.08
CA CYS A 99 -6.55 8.33 -0.30
C CYS A 99 -7.95 8.97 -0.38
N ALA A 100 -8.13 9.94 -1.28
CA ALA A 100 -9.44 10.52 -1.55
C ALA A 100 -10.42 9.44 -2.06
N ALA A 101 -11.68 9.47 -1.58
CA ALA A 101 -12.65 8.40 -1.86
C ALA A 101 -12.86 8.09 -3.35
N PRO A 102 -12.96 9.07 -4.27
CA PRO A 102 -13.11 8.78 -5.71
C PRO A 102 -11.89 8.04 -6.28
N ASP A 103 -10.69 8.52 -5.96
CA ASP A 103 -9.44 7.91 -6.43
C ASP A 103 -9.25 6.52 -5.82
N ARG A 104 -9.60 6.33 -4.54
CA ARG A 104 -9.56 5.04 -3.85
C ARG A 104 -10.45 4.00 -4.54
N ALA A 105 -11.68 4.37 -4.89
CA ALA A 105 -12.58 3.49 -5.62
C ALA A 105 -12.00 3.06 -6.98
N ASP A 106 -11.42 3.99 -7.74
CA ASP A 106 -10.79 3.72 -9.03
C ASP A 106 -9.54 2.83 -8.89
N ILE A 107 -8.75 3.03 -7.83
CA ILE A 107 -7.60 2.17 -7.51
C ILE A 107 -8.07 0.75 -7.19
N LEU A 108 -9.05 0.58 -6.31
CA LEU A 108 -9.59 -0.73 -5.92
C LEU A 108 -10.17 -1.49 -7.12
N LEU A 109 -10.93 -0.81 -7.98
CA LEU A 109 -11.44 -1.39 -9.23
C LEU A 109 -10.31 -1.83 -10.17
N SER A 110 -9.27 -1.02 -10.29
CA SER A 110 -8.10 -1.33 -11.11
C SER A 110 -7.34 -2.54 -10.57
N LEU A 111 -7.13 -2.62 -9.26
CA LEU A 111 -6.50 -3.78 -8.61
C LEU A 111 -7.32 -5.06 -8.79
N LYS A 112 -8.65 -4.96 -8.70
CA LYS A 112 -9.55 -6.08 -9.00
C LYS A 112 -9.36 -6.61 -10.42
N GLU A 113 -9.30 -5.74 -11.42
CA GLU A 113 -9.09 -6.16 -12.80
C GLU A 113 -7.69 -6.78 -13.01
N ILE A 114 -6.66 -6.25 -12.34
CA ILE A 114 -5.31 -6.83 -12.39
C ILE A 114 -5.32 -8.25 -11.78
N THR A 115 -5.90 -8.43 -10.59
CA THR A 115 -5.92 -9.74 -9.92
C THR A 115 -6.76 -10.77 -10.67
N LYS A 116 -7.81 -10.36 -11.37
CA LYS A 116 -8.60 -11.24 -12.25
C LYS A 116 -7.79 -11.74 -13.45
N THR A 117 -6.97 -10.89 -14.03
CA THR A 117 -6.18 -11.20 -15.23
C THR A 117 -4.89 -11.93 -14.92
N SER A 118 -4.42 -11.84 -13.65
CA SER A 118 -3.18 -12.45 -13.19
C SER A 118 -3.37 -13.22 -11.88
N PRO A 119 -3.51 -14.55 -11.93
CA PRO A 119 -3.69 -15.39 -10.73
C PRO A 119 -2.49 -15.37 -9.77
N THR A 120 -1.32 -14.97 -10.24
CA THR A 120 -0.08 -14.90 -9.44
C THR A 120 0.10 -13.54 -8.77
N THR A 121 -0.76 -12.57 -9.04
CA THR A 121 -0.75 -11.27 -8.37
C THR A 121 -1.35 -11.38 -6.97
N ARG A 122 -0.69 -10.74 -6.01
CA ARG A 122 -1.17 -10.58 -4.64
C ARG A 122 -1.19 -9.10 -4.28
N VAL A 123 -2.23 -8.70 -3.55
CA VAL A 123 -2.41 -7.31 -3.12
C VAL A 123 -2.51 -7.29 -1.60
N PHE A 124 -1.67 -6.48 -0.98
CA PHE A 124 -1.71 -6.14 0.43
C PHE A 124 -2.19 -4.71 0.58
N LEU A 125 -3.25 -4.53 1.35
CA LEU A 125 -3.77 -3.22 1.68
C LEU A 125 -3.73 -3.04 3.19
N THR A 126 -3.24 -1.91 3.66
CA THR A 126 -3.47 -1.47 5.03
C THR A 126 -4.37 -0.25 5.04
N GLY A 127 -5.12 -0.08 6.10
CA GLY A 127 -6.00 1.06 6.29
C GLY A 127 -6.82 0.93 7.57
N ARG A 128 -7.47 2.02 7.95
CA ARG A 128 -8.34 2.04 9.11
C ARG A 128 -9.63 1.25 8.86
N PRO A 129 -10.27 0.71 9.92
CA PRO A 129 -11.44 -0.16 9.78
C PRO A 129 -12.60 0.43 8.95
N HIS A 130 -12.77 1.76 8.97
CA HIS A 130 -13.89 2.42 8.30
C HIS A 130 -13.88 2.26 6.76
N VAL A 131 -12.74 1.97 6.14
CA VAL A 131 -12.67 1.70 4.68
C VAL A 131 -12.88 0.22 4.34
N GLY A 132 -12.96 -0.66 5.34
CA GLY A 132 -13.09 -2.10 5.14
C GLY A 132 -14.29 -2.49 4.27
N GLY A 133 -15.46 -1.89 4.51
CA GLY A 133 -16.66 -2.16 3.72
C GLY A 133 -16.54 -1.72 2.25
N GLU A 134 -15.78 -0.66 1.97
CA GLU A 134 -15.50 -0.22 0.60
C GLU A 134 -14.55 -1.20 -0.11
N VAL A 135 -13.50 -1.65 0.59
CA VAL A 135 -12.57 -2.66 0.10
C VAL A 135 -13.31 -3.97 -0.22
N GLU A 136 -14.15 -4.45 0.69
CA GLU A 136 -14.96 -5.66 0.51
C GLU A 136 -15.89 -5.51 -0.71
N LYS A 137 -16.59 -4.39 -0.82
CA LYS A 137 -17.50 -4.12 -1.95
C LYS A 137 -16.78 -4.16 -3.31
N HIS A 138 -15.59 -3.59 -3.40
CA HIS A 138 -14.89 -3.46 -4.68
C HIS A 138 -14.04 -4.68 -5.03
N LEU A 139 -13.41 -5.34 -4.07
CA LEU A 139 -12.56 -6.51 -4.31
C LEU A 139 -13.31 -7.83 -4.20
N ALA A 140 -14.37 -7.91 -3.39
CA ALA A 140 -15.38 -8.95 -3.21
C ALA A 140 -14.89 -10.41 -3.05
N GLU A 141 -14.14 -10.97 -3.99
CA GLU A 141 -13.73 -12.37 -3.99
C GLU A 141 -12.25 -12.52 -3.59
N GLY A 142 -11.97 -13.45 -2.66
CA GLY A 142 -10.61 -13.80 -2.27
C GLY A 142 -9.92 -12.79 -1.33
N VAL A 143 -10.67 -11.88 -0.69
CA VAL A 143 -10.15 -10.95 0.30
C VAL A 143 -10.14 -11.60 1.67
N ALA A 144 -8.97 -11.61 2.32
CA ALA A 144 -8.82 -11.96 3.72
C ALA A 144 -8.59 -10.68 4.54
N PHE A 145 -9.42 -10.46 5.55
CA PHE A 145 -9.27 -9.35 6.48
C PHE A 145 -8.53 -9.82 7.72
N LEU A 146 -7.48 -9.10 8.08
CA LEU A 146 -6.74 -9.29 9.32
C LEU A 146 -6.83 -8.01 10.14
N SER A 147 -7.56 -8.06 11.26
CA SER A 147 -7.57 -6.95 12.22
C SER A 147 -6.32 -7.03 13.09
N ILE A 148 -5.55 -5.94 13.09
CA ILE A 148 -4.34 -5.80 13.90
C ILE A 148 -4.64 -4.81 15.01
N ASN A 149 -4.83 -5.33 16.22
CA ASN A 149 -5.00 -4.52 17.41
C ASN A 149 -3.72 -4.53 18.24
N PRO A 150 -3.27 -3.38 18.74
CA PRO A 150 -2.09 -3.33 19.60
C PRO A 150 -2.35 -4.09 20.89
N LEU A 151 -1.42 -4.95 21.30
CA LEU A 151 -1.49 -5.62 22.59
C LEU A 151 -1.25 -4.58 23.71
N LYS A 152 -2.03 -4.67 24.81
CA LYS A 152 -1.88 -3.77 25.95
C LYS A 152 -0.45 -3.71 26.46
N GLY A 153 0.25 -4.84 26.51
CA GLY A 153 1.66 -4.90 26.92
C GLY A 153 2.61 -4.14 25.98
N ASP A 154 2.33 -4.16 24.66
CA ASP A 154 3.15 -3.43 23.68
C ASP A 154 2.91 -1.93 23.80
N MET A 155 1.67 -1.52 24.00
CA MET A 155 1.33 -0.11 24.25
C MET A 155 2.04 0.43 25.50
N ILE A 156 2.00 -0.32 26.60
CA ILE A 156 2.67 0.07 27.84
C ILE A 156 4.20 0.18 27.62
N ARG A 157 4.82 -0.78 26.96
CA ARG A 157 6.25 -0.73 26.63
C ARG A 157 6.62 0.48 25.77
N TYR A 158 5.77 0.78 24.78
CA TYR A 158 5.96 1.95 23.94
C TYR A 158 5.84 3.26 24.71
N ILE A 159 4.84 3.37 25.60
CA ILE A 159 4.63 4.55 26.45
C ILE A 159 5.84 4.76 27.36
N HIS A 160 6.30 3.74 28.09
CA HIS A 160 7.48 3.87 28.96
C HIS A 160 8.72 4.28 28.17
N ARG A 161 8.91 3.74 26.95
CA ARG A 161 10.03 4.17 26.10
C ARG A 161 9.91 5.64 25.74
N LYS A 162 8.71 6.12 25.39
CA LYS A 162 8.48 7.52 25.03
C LYS A 162 8.66 8.46 26.22
N LEU A 163 8.22 8.07 27.38
CA LEU A 163 8.44 8.83 28.61
C LEU A 163 9.94 8.92 28.98
N ALA A 164 10.69 7.84 28.79
CA ALA A 164 12.14 7.84 28.99
C ALA A 164 12.92 8.67 27.94
N GLU A 165 12.35 8.89 26.76
CA GLU A 165 12.91 9.75 25.71
C GLU A 165 12.53 11.23 25.89
N ASP A 166 11.68 11.58 26.89
CA ASP A 166 11.25 12.95 27.13
C ASP A 166 12.42 13.83 27.55
N THR A 167 12.53 14.97 26.90
CA THR A 167 13.58 15.96 27.13
C THR A 167 13.19 17.03 28.17
N THR A 168 11.94 17.01 28.64
CA THR A 168 11.38 17.95 29.63
C THR A 168 10.86 17.22 30.88
N PRO A 169 11.69 16.44 31.60
CA PRO A 169 11.24 15.60 32.70
C PRO A 169 10.68 16.42 33.89
N ASP A 170 11.05 17.68 34.01
CA ASP A 170 10.58 18.55 35.10
C ASP A 170 9.09 18.91 35.00
N GLU A 171 8.47 18.74 33.83
CA GLU A 171 7.03 18.94 33.58
C GLU A 171 6.21 17.68 33.86
N MET A 172 6.87 16.53 34.03
CA MET A 172 6.25 15.22 34.21
C MET A 172 6.40 14.79 35.69
N ASP A 173 5.31 14.76 36.42
CA ASP A 173 5.30 14.16 37.75
C ASP A 173 4.93 12.66 37.69
N GLU A 174 5.28 11.91 38.74
CA GLU A 174 5.00 10.48 38.87
C GLU A 174 3.49 10.13 38.73
N ARG A 175 2.63 11.06 39.14
CA ARG A 175 1.18 10.91 39.08
C ARG A 175 0.69 10.99 37.65
N LEU A 176 1.19 11.94 36.87
CA LEU A 176 0.85 12.13 35.47
C LEU A 176 1.36 10.94 34.63
N GLU A 177 2.59 10.52 34.91
CA GLU A 177 3.16 9.30 34.25
C GLU A 177 2.27 8.08 34.50
N ALA A 178 1.90 7.81 35.75
CA ALA A 178 1.01 6.69 36.08
C ALA A 178 -0.38 6.80 35.41
N GLU A 179 -0.90 8.03 35.30
CA GLU A 179 -2.18 8.28 34.62
C GLU A 179 -2.09 8.03 33.11
N ILE A 180 -1.02 8.45 32.45
CA ILE A 180 -0.74 8.22 31.02
C ILE A 180 -0.66 6.72 30.75
N VAL A 181 0.17 5.99 31.52
CA VAL A 181 0.35 4.54 31.37
C VAL A 181 -0.96 3.76 31.56
N ARG A 182 -1.84 4.24 32.41
CA ARG A 182 -3.14 3.61 32.65
C ARG A 182 -4.17 3.97 31.59
N LYS A 183 -4.37 5.26 31.30
CA LYS A 183 -5.48 5.75 30.45
C LYS A 183 -5.29 5.51 28.97
N ILE A 184 -4.07 5.63 28.45
CA ILE A 184 -3.87 5.45 27.00
C ILE A 184 -4.23 4.03 26.53
N PRO A 185 -3.76 2.94 27.21
CA PRO A 185 -4.15 1.61 26.81
C PRO A 185 -5.64 1.29 27.03
N GLU A 186 -6.29 1.90 28.03
CA GLU A 186 -7.71 1.75 28.27
C GLU A 186 -8.53 2.35 27.11
N ASN A 187 -8.22 3.59 26.73
CA ASN A 187 -8.93 4.29 25.65
C ASN A 187 -8.62 3.70 24.25
N ALA A 188 -7.42 3.18 24.03
CA ALA A 188 -7.06 2.56 22.76
C ALA A 188 -7.78 1.23 22.51
N ALA A 189 -8.27 0.55 23.53
CA ALA A 189 -9.05 -0.68 23.41
C ALA A 189 -10.51 -0.41 22.97
N GLU A 190 -10.98 0.85 23.05
CA GLU A 190 -12.34 1.26 22.69
C GLU A 190 -12.44 1.86 21.26
N MET A 191 -11.31 2.04 20.57
CA MET A 191 -11.24 2.55 19.20
C MET A 191 -11.15 1.43 18.16
#